data_d4128aa8cde90277fb29b8cdbf7836cf
#
_entry.id   d4128aa8cde90277fb29b8cdbf7836cf
#
_cell.length_a   1.000
_cell.length_b   1.000
_cell.length_c   1.000
_cell.angle_alpha   90.00
_cell.angle_beta   90.00
_cell.angle_gamma   90.00
#
_symmetry.space_group_name_H-M   'P 1'
#
loop_
_entity.id
_entity.type
_entity.pdbx_description
1 polymer ?
#
loop_
_entity_poly.entity_id
_entity_poly.type
_entity_poly.pdbx_seq_one_letter_code
_entity_poly.pdbx_strand_id
1 'polypeptide(L)'
;MTDSEKAAKVVDALKAAERGTPQAALPMLNELAGLVQGGGEAPLEVEEARSSAFMAICEVGKALHRGQPTDALWAPAIAAAERWKSLAR
;
A
#
# COMPACT_ATOMS: atom_id res chain seq x y z
N MET A 1 7.45 4.07 14.78
CA MET A 1 6.55 4.69 13.79
C MET A 1 5.11 4.29 14.08
N THR A 2 4.21 5.26 14.15
CA THR A 2 2.80 4.98 14.40
C THR A 2 2.11 4.50 13.13
N ASP A 3 0.91 3.91 13.28
CA ASP A 3 0.13 3.48 12.12
C ASP A 3 -0.20 4.66 11.20
N SER A 4 -0.51 5.81 11.79
CA SER A 4 -0.79 7.03 11.02
C SER A 4 0.41 7.45 10.16
N GLU A 5 1.61 7.40 10.72
CA GLU A 5 2.83 7.73 10.00
C GLU A 5 3.14 6.70 8.91
N LYS A 6 2.96 5.41 9.21
CA LYS A 6 3.15 4.35 8.21
C LYS A 6 2.17 4.52 7.06
N ALA A 7 0.90 4.78 7.38
CA ALA A 7 -0.13 4.95 6.36
C ALA A 7 0.15 6.14 5.46
N ALA A 8 0.57 7.26 6.04
CA ALA A 8 0.93 8.46 5.27
C ALA A 8 2.09 8.17 4.31
N LYS A 9 3.11 7.46 4.80
CA LYS A 9 4.27 7.09 3.99
C LYS A 9 3.85 6.16 2.83
N VAL A 10 2.96 5.23 3.11
CA VAL A 10 2.45 4.29 2.08
C VAL A 10 1.67 5.04 1.01
N VAL A 11 0.79 5.96 1.40
CA VAL A 11 0.02 6.78 0.44
C VAL A 11 0.96 7.54 -0.49
N ASP A 12 1.93 8.25 0.08
CA ASP A 12 2.85 9.06 -0.72
C ASP A 12 3.69 8.19 -1.66
N ALA A 13 4.16 7.06 -1.18
CA ALA A 13 4.96 6.14 -1.98
C ALA A 13 4.15 5.52 -3.12
N LEU A 14 2.90 5.16 -2.88
CA LEU A 14 2.03 4.62 -3.94
C LEU A 14 1.75 5.65 -5.02
N LYS A 15 1.51 6.90 -4.64
CA LYS A 15 1.31 7.97 -5.61
C LYS A 15 2.56 8.22 -6.45
N ALA A 16 3.74 8.16 -5.83
CA ALA A 16 5.00 8.29 -6.55
C ALA A 16 5.22 7.11 -7.49
N ALA A 17 4.91 5.89 -7.05
CA ALA A 17 5.05 4.68 -7.85
C ALA A 17 4.17 4.69 -9.09
N GLU A 18 2.95 5.19 -8.96
CA GLU A 18 2.02 5.29 -10.07
C GLU A 18 2.57 6.11 -11.22
N ARG A 19 3.39 7.11 -10.91
CA ARG A 19 4.00 7.99 -11.90
C ARG A 19 5.34 7.48 -12.41
N GLY A 20 5.88 6.44 -11.80
CA GLY A 20 7.20 5.93 -12.12
C GLY A 20 7.18 4.76 -13.10
N THR A 21 8.35 4.18 -13.31
CA THR A 21 8.48 3.00 -14.17
C THR A 21 8.21 1.74 -13.37
N PRO A 22 7.79 0.64 -14.05
CA PRO A 22 7.60 -0.64 -13.35
C PRO A 22 8.84 -1.11 -12.63
N GLN A 23 10.03 -0.90 -13.19
CA GLN A 23 11.29 -1.32 -12.60
C GLN A 23 11.57 -0.61 -11.28
N ALA A 24 11.23 0.67 -11.21
CA ALA A 24 11.40 1.46 -9.99
C ALA A 24 10.33 1.12 -8.94
N ALA A 25 9.15 0.75 -9.38
CA ALA A 25 8.02 0.48 -8.49
C ALA A 25 8.20 -0.81 -7.70
N LEU A 26 8.74 -1.86 -8.30
CA LEU A 26 8.87 -3.18 -7.64
C LEU A 26 9.65 -3.14 -6.33
N PRO A 27 10.88 -2.60 -6.28
CA PRO A 27 11.61 -2.53 -5.01
C PRO A 27 10.87 -1.73 -3.95
N MET A 28 10.23 -0.64 -4.35
CA MET A 28 9.50 0.20 -3.43
C MET A 28 8.27 -0.52 -2.86
N LEU A 29 7.55 -1.28 -3.69
CA LEU A 29 6.40 -2.04 -3.21
C LEU A 29 6.81 -3.12 -2.21
N ASN A 30 7.98 -3.72 -2.41
CA ASN A 30 8.53 -4.68 -1.45
C ASN A 30 8.80 -4.02 -0.09
N GLU A 31 9.34 -2.81 -0.09
CA GLU A 31 9.54 -2.05 1.14
C GLU A 31 8.21 -1.69 1.80
N LEU A 32 7.23 -1.27 1.01
CA LEU A 32 5.91 -0.93 1.52
C LEU A 32 5.22 -2.14 2.14
N ALA A 33 5.37 -3.31 1.53
CA ALA A 33 4.81 -4.54 2.10
C ALA A 33 5.34 -4.77 3.51
N GLY A 34 6.62 -4.50 3.74
CA GLY A 34 7.21 -4.60 5.06
C GLY A 34 6.61 -3.63 6.08
N LEU A 35 6.24 -2.43 5.63
CA LEU A 35 5.61 -1.44 6.50
C LEU A 35 4.16 -1.78 6.83
N VAL A 36 3.44 -2.36 5.89
CA VAL A 36 2.02 -2.66 6.04
C VAL A 36 1.81 -4.01 6.71
N GLN A 37 2.80 -4.88 6.64
CA GLN A 37 2.77 -6.21 7.23
C GLN A 37 2.88 -6.10 8.75
N GLY A 38 2.32 -7.06 9.44
CA GLY A 38 2.44 -7.12 10.88
C GLY A 38 1.18 -6.65 11.56
N GLY A 39 0.69 -7.49 12.43
CA GLY A 39 -0.45 -7.21 13.24
C GLY A 39 -0.09 -6.21 14.32
N GLY A 40 -1.02 -5.40 14.66
CA GLY A 40 -0.84 -4.43 15.68
C GLY A 40 -1.85 -4.61 16.79
N GLU A 41 -1.74 -3.73 17.73
CA GLU A 41 -2.68 -3.62 18.84
C GLU A 41 -3.75 -2.58 18.52
N ALA A 42 -3.84 -2.19 17.23
CA ALA A 42 -4.80 -1.21 16.80
C ALA A 42 -6.23 -1.78 16.82
N PRO A 43 -7.25 -0.91 16.89
CA PRO A 43 -8.64 -1.36 16.78
C PRO A 43 -8.88 -2.16 15.51
N LEU A 44 -9.85 -3.07 15.55
CA LEU A 44 -10.18 -3.94 14.42
C LEU A 44 -10.39 -3.18 13.12
N GLU A 45 -11.06 -2.06 13.19
CA GLU A 45 -11.33 -1.20 12.03
C GLU A 45 -10.05 -0.74 11.33
N VAL A 46 -9.06 -0.35 12.12
CA VAL A 46 -7.75 0.07 11.60
C VAL A 46 -7.02 -1.12 11.02
N GLU A 47 -7.07 -2.27 11.68
CA GLU A 47 -6.43 -3.49 11.21
C GLU A 47 -7.02 -3.98 9.89
N GLU A 48 -8.33 -3.90 9.73
CA GLU A 48 -8.99 -4.25 8.49
C GLU A 48 -8.57 -3.33 7.34
N ALA A 49 -8.47 -2.04 7.62
CA ALA A 49 -8.02 -1.07 6.61
C ALA A 49 -6.58 -1.33 6.22
N ARG A 50 -5.71 -1.61 7.18
CA ARG A 50 -4.31 -1.95 6.92
C ARG A 50 -4.21 -3.21 6.06
N SER A 51 -4.98 -4.25 6.40
CA SER A 51 -4.99 -5.49 5.66
C SER A 51 -5.45 -5.29 4.22
N SER A 52 -6.48 -4.47 4.01
CA SER A 52 -6.95 -4.14 2.66
C SER A 52 -5.87 -3.43 1.85
N ALA A 53 -5.14 -2.51 2.46
CA ALA A 53 -4.03 -1.82 1.81
C ALA A 53 -2.92 -2.82 1.44
N PHE A 54 -2.60 -3.75 2.34
CA PHE A 54 -1.60 -4.77 2.09
C PHE A 54 -1.97 -5.64 0.90
N MET A 55 -3.21 -6.11 0.85
CA MET A 55 -3.70 -6.95 -0.24
C MET A 55 -3.65 -6.21 -1.58
N ALA A 56 -4.04 -4.94 -1.59
CA ALA A 56 -4.03 -4.13 -2.81
C ALA A 56 -2.60 -3.92 -3.31
N ILE A 57 -1.66 -3.66 -2.40
CA ILE A 57 -0.24 -3.52 -2.75
C ILE A 57 0.29 -4.83 -3.33
N CYS A 58 -0.07 -5.96 -2.76
CA CYS A 58 0.33 -7.27 -3.28
C CYS A 58 -0.20 -7.52 -4.68
N GLU A 59 -1.42 -7.10 -4.97
CA GLU A 59 -1.98 -7.25 -6.32
C GLU A 59 -1.21 -6.44 -7.36
N VAL A 60 -0.83 -5.21 -7.02
CA VAL A 60 0.00 -4.39 -7.89
C VAL A 60 1.36 -5.07 -8.11
N GLY A 61 1.98 -5.54 -7.04
CA GLY A 61 3.27 -6.23 -7.11
C GLY A 61 3.24 -7.47 -8.00
N LYS A 62 2.19 -8.28 -7.87
CA LYS A 62 2.01 -9.47 -8.71
C LYS A 62 1.90 -9.10 -10.18
N ALA A 63 1.10 -8.08 -10.50
CA ALA A 63 0.92 -7.63 -11.87
C ALA A 63 2.24 -7.13 -12.47
N LEU A 64 2.98 -6.34 -11.71
CA LEU A 64 4.29 -5.85 -12.15
C LEU A 64 5.26 -7.00 -12.40
N HIS A 65 5.28 -7.97 -11.50
CA HIS A 65 6.18 -9.12 -11.61
C HIS A 65 5.86 -9.99 -12.84
N ARG A 66 4.58 -10.05 -13.21
CA ARG A 66 4.12 -10.82 -14.35
C ARG A 66 4.08 -10.03 -15.66
N GLY A 67 4.48 -8.78 -15.62
CA GLY A 67 4.43 -7.90 -16.79
C GLY A 67 3.03 -7.56 -17.24
N GLN A 68 2.05 -7.61 -16.33
CA GLN A 68 0.66 -7.31 -16.62
C GLN A 68 0.37 -5.81 -16.42
N PRO A 69 -0.65 -5.26 -17.09
CA PRO A 69 -1.03 -3.86 -16.88
C PRO A 69 -1.43 -3.58 -15.44
N THR A 70 -1.01 -2.44 -14.91
CA THR A 70 -1.30 -2.04 -13.54
C THR A 70 -2.22 -0.82 -13.46
N ASP A 71 -2.62 -0.26 -14.58
CA ASP A 71 -3.38 1.00 -14.60
C ASP A 71 -4.62 0.99 -13.71
N ALA A 72 -5.36 -0.10 -13.72
CA ALA A 72 -6.58 -0.22 -12.94
C ALA A 72 -6.33 -0.59 -11.46
N LEU A 73 -5.09 -0.92 -11.10
CA LEU A 73 -4.76 -1.39 -9.76
C LEU A 73 -4.28 -0.29 -8.82
N TRP A 74 -3.74 0.80 -9.37
CA TRP A 74 -3.19 1.89 -8.57
C TRP A 74 -4.26 2.63 -7.75
N ALA A 75 -5.37 2.98 -8.38
CA ALA A 75 -6.42 3.73 -7.71
C ALA A 75 -7.00 2.98 -6.50
N PRO A 76 -7.34 1.67 -6.61
CA PRO A 76 -7.79 0.92 -5.44
C PRO A 76 -6.74 0.82 -4.34
N ALA A 77 -5.46 0.68 -4.71
CA ALA A 77 -4.38 0.59 -3.73
C ALA A 77 -4.22 1.91 -2.97
N ILE A 78 -4.22 3.03 -3.69
CA ILE A 78 -4.12 4.35 -3.08
C ILE A 78 -5.33 4.62 -2.19
N ALA A 79 -6.53 4.29 -2.67
CA ALA A 79 -7.75 4.47 -1.88
C ALA A 79 -7.73 3.66 -0.58
N ALA A 80 -7.26 2.42 -0.64
CA ALA A 80 -7.15 1.58 0.55
C ALA A 80 -6.15 2.15 1.55
N ALA A 81 -5.02 2.65 1.07
CA ALA A 81 -4.01 3.27 1.93
C ALA A 81 -4.53 4.57 2.55
N GLU A 82 -5.27 5.37 1.78
CA GLU A 82 -5.86 6.60 2.29
C GLU A 82 -6.92 6.32 3.36
N ARG A 83 -7.70 5.27 3.19
CA ARG A 83 -8.66 4.86 4.19
C ARG A 83 -7.96 4.46 5.48
N TRP A 84 -6.89 3.68 5.36
CA TRP A 84 -6.09 3.30 6.52
C TRP A 84 -5.55 4.54 7.23
N LYS A 85 -5.01 5.48 6.46
CA LYS A 85 -4.50 6.74 7.01
C LYS A 85 -5.58 7.52 7.76
N SER A 86 -6.79 7.56 7.23
CA SER A 86 -7.89 8.30 7.86
C SER A 86 -8.38 7.66 9.15
N LEU A 87 -8.26 6.35 9.28
CA LEU A 87 -8.69 5.61 10.47
C LEU A 87 -7.58 5.48 11.52
N ALA A 88 -6.33 5.53 11.10
CA ALA A 88 -5.18 5.38 11.98
C ALA A 88 -4.95 6.67 12.79
N ARG A 89 -4.47 6.50 14.01
CA ARG A 89 -4.22 7.65 14.90
C ARG A 89 -2.82 7.58 15.49
#